data_4f66718b594b7d5ba1646774bffe5719
#
_entry.id   4f66718b594b7d5ba1646774bffe5719
#
_cell.length_a   1.000
_cell.length_b   1.000
_cell.length_c   1.000
_cell.angle_alpha   90.00
_cell.angle_beta   90.00
_cell.angle_gamma   90.00
#
_symmetry.space_group_name_H-M   'P 1'
#
loop_
_entity.id
_entity.type
_entity.pdbx_description
1 polymer ?
#
loop_
_entity_poly.entity_id
_entity_poly.type
_entity_poly.pdbx_seq_one_letter_code
_entity_poly.pdbx_strand_id
1 'polypeptide(L)'
;RSSAASDVYKRQGIMPIKKIKDESALNNFEEYTMLKSRPITKYYGFTEEEVKDLCKRYDMDFETTKEWYNGYLIDGMHMYNPNSVSQAMKYHDFDSYWRNTSAFGTINNFIMMNYSGLKEDVLTMLSGGKVMVDTECFQNDLAEIHSKDDALTALIHLGYLGYDADILSAYIPNYEVAKAFQSALKTGEWKDVAASISKCDTLLMATISGNTEKVAELIELAHDTYTSILKYNDENSLSCVLTMAYFTAPAYYTIIREMPAGKGFADFVFLPRANAGNRPAMIVELKS
;
A
#
# COMPACT_ATOMS: atom_id res chain seq x y z
N ARG A 1 22.48 27.14 -44.16
CA ARG A 1 21.41 26.16 -43.72
C ARG A 1 21.64 25.90 -42.26
N SER A 2 20.88 26.57 -41.41
CA SER A 2 20.83 26.33 -39.99
C SER A 2 20.19 24.94 -39.77
N SER A 3 20.97 23.99 -39.32
CA SER A 3 20.40 22.81 -38.65
C SER A 3 19.83 23.30 -37.34
N ALA A 4 18.54 23.50 -37.26
CA ALA A 4 17.86 23.64 -35.99
C ALA A 4 18.15 22.35 -35.21
N ALA A 5 19.05 22.45 -34.22
CA ALA A 5 19.13 21.47 -33.21
C ALA A 5 17.73 21.44 -32.55
N SER A 6 17.04 20.33 -32.67
CA SER A 6 15.76 20.16 -31.98
C SER A 6 16.05 20.27 -30.50
N ASP A 7 15.64 21.39 -29.92
CA ASP A 7 15.71 21.57 -28.48
C ASP A 7 14.83 20.48 -27.85
N VAL A 8 15.48 19.55 -27.15
CA VAL A 8 14.79 18.49 -26.42
C VAL A 8 14.23 19.12 -25.14
N TYR A 9 12.96 19.41 -25.13
CA TYR A 9 12.26 19.92 -23.95
C TYR A 9 11.89 18.74 -23.03
N LYS A 10 12.37 18.79 -21.78
CA LYS A 10 11.86 17.96 -20.68
C LYS A 10 10.78 18.73 -19.93
N ARG A 11 9.61 18.10 -19.76
CA ARG A 11 8.56 18.59 -18.85
C ARG A 11 8.30 17.51 -17.81
N GLN A 12 8.18 17.91 -16.56
CA GLN A 12 7.81 17.02 -15.46
C GLN A 12 6.55 17.55 -14.79
N GLY A 13 5.68 16.62 -14.39
CA GLY A 13 4.47 16.90 -13.64
C GLY A 13 4.17 15.74 -12.69
N ILE A 14 3.34 15.99 -11.69
CA ILE A 14 2.89 14.95 -10.74
C ILE A 14 1.92 13.99 -11.44
N MET A 15 1.10 14.51 -12.35
CA MET A 15 0.12 13.74 -13.12
C MET A 15 0.54 13.66 -14.59
N PRO A 16 0.10 12.60 -15.31
CA PRO A 16 0.19 12.55 -16.75
C PRO A 16 -0.52 13.74 -17.41
N ILE A 17 -0.19 14.01 -18.67
CA ILE A 17 -0.80 15.11 -19.41
C ILE A 17 -2.30 14.80 -19.58
N LYS A 18 -3.15 15.80 -19.31
CA LYS A 18 -4.60 15.69 -19.49
C LYS A 18 -4.91 15.29 -20.94
N LYS A 19 -5.71 14.26 -21.12
CA LYS A 19 -6.22 13.84 -22.45
C LYS A 19 -7.22 14.89 -22.93
N ILE A 20 -6.87 15.65 -23.96
CA ILE A 20 -7.74 16.63 -24.62
C ILE A 20 -8.18 16.03 -25.95
N LYS A 21 -9.44 16.25 -26.34
CA LYS A 21 -10.02 15.68 -27.57
C LYS A 21 -9.24 16.04 -28.86
N ASP A 22 -8.39 17.07 -28.83
CA ASP A 22 -7.54 17.49 -29.95
C ASP A 22 -6.07 17.07 -29.73
N GLU A 23 -5.80 15.78 -29.69
CA GLU A 23 -4.49 15.19 -29.40
C GLU A 23 -3.42 15.46 -30.48
N SER A 24 -3.77 16.05 -31.62
CA SER A 24 -2.83 16.25 -32.72
C SER A 24 -1.61 17.12 -32.44
N ALA A 25 -1.67 17.94 -31.38
CA ALA A 25 -0.58 18.85 -30.98
C ALA A 25 0.52 18.19 -30.14
N LEU A 26 0.28 17.00 -29.57
CA LEU A 26 1.22 16.34 -28.63
C LEU A 26 1.97 15.13 -29.24
N ASN A 27 1.76 14.80 -30.51
CA ASN A 27 2.37 13.66 -31.18
C ASN A 27 3.92 13.72 -31.27
N ASN A 28 4.54 14.84 -30.92
CA ASN A 28 5.99 15.01 -30.89
C ASN A 28 6.62 14.74 -29.52
N PHE A 29 5.82 14.34 -28.52
CA PHE A 29 6.30 14.04 -27.17
C PHE A 29 6.07 12.57 -26.85
N GLU A 30 7.04 11.96 -26.20
CA GLU A 30 6.88 10.65 -25.58
C GLU A 30 6.63 10.85 -24.08
N GLU A 31 5.51 10.30 -23.60
CA GLU A 31 5.12 10.41 -22.20
C GLU A 31 5.47 9.14 -21.44
N TYR A 32 6.10 9.31 -20.28
CA TYR A 32 6.42 8.25 -19.35
C TYR A 32 5.65 8.47 -18.04
N THR A 33 4.95 7.44 -17.60
CA THR A 33 4.08 7.50 -16.41
C THR A 33 4.35 6.29 -15.49
N MET A 34 3.70 6.22 -14.34
CA MET A 34 3.73 5.05 -13.46
C MET A 34 3.20 3.78 -14.15
N LEU A 35 2.34 3.93 -15.15
CA LEU A 35 1.78 2.83 -15.95
C LEU A 35 2.65 2.47 -17.16
N LYS A 36 3.46 3.42 -17.66
CA LYS A 36 4.29 3.25 -18.84
C LYS A 36 5.61 3.99 -18.65
N SER A 37 6.62 3.32 -18.14
CA SER A 37 7.88 3.95 -17.69
C SER A 37 9.09 3.64 -18.57
N ARG A 38 9.07 2.59 -19.41
CA ARG A 38 10.23 2.25 -20.27
C ARG A 38 10.60 3.38 -21.22
N PRO A 39 11.88 3.72 -21.40
CA PRO A 39 13.09 3.06 -20.89
C PRO A 39 13.65 3.69 -19.60
N ILE A 40 12.92 4.55 -18.91
CA ILE A 40 13.42 5.32 -17.77
C ILE A 40 13.06 4.75 -16.40
N THR A 41 12.54 3.54 -16.34
CA THR A 41 12.05 2.86 -15.12
C THR A 41 13.02 2.97 -13.95
N LYS A 42 14.30 2.69 -14.14
CA LYS A 42 15.33 2.74 -13.09
C LYS A 42 15.56 4.12 -12.45
N TYR A 43 14.96 5.17 -13.01
CA TYR A 43 15.10 6.54 -12.48
C TYR A 43 13.85 7.03 -11.76
N TYR A 44 12.83 6.16 -11.59
CA TYR A 44 11.60 6.51 -10.86
C TYR A 44 11.77 6.50 -9.34
N GLY A 45 12.77 5.79 -8.84
CA GLY A 45 13.04 5.67 -7.41
C GLY A 45 14.41 5.04 -7.14
N PHE A 46 14.64 4.58 -5.92
CA PHE A 46 15.79 3.75 -5.63
C PHE A 46 15.52 2.29 -6.02
N THR A 47 16.51 1.64 -6.61
CA THR A 47 16.52 0.22 -6.89
C THR A 47 16.79 -0.58 -5.61
N GLU A 48 16.47 -1.87 -5.62
CA GLU A 48 16.74 -2.75 -4.48
C GLU A 48 18.23 -2.81 -4.12
N GLU A 49 19.11 -2.79 -5.13
CA GLU A 49 20.56 -2.81 -4.92
C GLU A 49 21.05 -1.54 -4.22
N GLU A 50 20.58 -0.37 -4.67
CA GLU A 50 20.91 0.91 -4.04
C GLU A 50 20.43 0.97 -2.58
N VAL A 51 19.25 0.44 -2.29
CA VAL A 51 18.71 0.39 -0.92
C VAL A 51 19.50 -0.58 -0.06
N LYS A 52 19.91 -1.75 -0.58
CA LYS A 52 20.80 -2.68 0.14
C LYS A 52 22.12 -2.02 0.54
N ASP A 53 22.69 -1.23 -0.37
CA ASP A 53 23.95 -0.52 -0.09
C ASP A 53 23.75 0.62 0.91
N LEU A 54 22.61 1.34 0.84
CA LEU A 54 22.25 2.33 1.84
C LEU A 54 22.05 1.69 3.23
N CYS A 55 21.34 0.57 3.33
CA CYS A 55 21.15 -0.14 4.59
C CYS A 55 22.49 -0.55 5.22
N LYS A 56 23.43 -1.09 4.43
CA LYS A 56 24.79 -1.41 4.93
C LYS A 56 25.54 -0.17 5.42
N ARG A 57 25.43 0.96 4.68
CA ARG A 57 26.13 2.21 5.01
C ARG A 57 25.61 2.85 6.28
N TYR A 58 24.30 2.78 6.52
CA TYR A 58 23.61 3.41 7.62
C TYR A 58 23.25 2.45 8.76
N ASP A 59 23.72 1.20 8.72
CA ASP A 59 23.45 0.16 9.73
C ASP A 59 21.94 -0.02 9.98
N MET A 60 21.17 -0.12 8.90
CA MET A 60 19.71 -0.32 8.93
C MET A 60 19.36 -1.72 8.45
N ASP A 61 18.34 -2.33 9.06
CA ASP A 61 17.84 -3.64 8.63
C ASP A 61 17.18 -3.58 7.25
N PHE A 62 17.71 -4.38 6.31
CA PHE A 62 17.21 -4.37 4.94
C PHE A 62 15.80 -4.96 4.81
N GLU A 63 15.49 -6.04 5.52
CA GLU A 63 14.17 -6.69 5.42
C GLU A 63 13.07 -5.77 5.97
N THR A 64 13.34 -5.08 7.07
CA THR A 64 12.44 -4.05 7.59
C THR A 64 12.29 -2.87 6.62
N THR A 65 13.40 -2.40 6.03
CA THR A 65 13.37 -1.33 5.02
C THR A 65 12.53 -1.74 3.81
N LYS A 66 12.65 -2.98 3.38
CA LYS A 66 11.88 -3.56 2.28
C LYS A 66 10.38 -3.57 2.60
N GLU A 67 9.98 -4.04 3.77
CA GLU A 67 8.57 -4.08 4.18
C GLU A 67 7.95 -2.67 4.26
N TRP A 68 8.71 -1.70 4.74
CA TRP A 68 8.23 -0.35 4.92
C TRP A 68 8.14 0.45 3.62
N TYR A 69 9.09 0.29 2.68
CA TYR A 69 9.29 1.27 1.60
C TYR A 69 9.38 0.67 0.20
N ASN A 70 9.42 -0.67 0.06
CA ASN A 70 9.39 -1.35 -1.24
C ASN A 70 7.95 -1.43 -1.78
N GLY A 71 7.79 -2.13 -2.89
CA GLY A 71 6.50 -2.64 -3.37
C GLY A 71 5.99 -1.97 -4.64
N TYR A 72 6.68 -0.98 -5.18
CA TYR A 72 6.37 -0.51 -6.52
C TYR A 72 7.06 -1.44 -7.52
N LEU A 73 6.27 -2.29 -8.18
CA LEU A 73 6.75 -3.12 -9.27
C LEU A 73 6.51 -2.38 -10.60
N ILE A 74 7.56 -1.79 -11.15
CA ILE A 74 7.50 -1.01 -12.38
C ILE A 74 8.34 -1.72 -13.45
N ASP A 75 7.72 -2.21 -14.50
CA ASP A 75 8.38 -3.00 -15.57
C ASP A 75 9.24 -4.17 -15.01
N GLY A 76 8.75 -4.88 -14.01
CA GLY A 76 9.45 -6.00 -13.38
C GLY A 76 10.57 -5.61 -12.41
N MET A 77 10.81 -4.32 -12.17
CA MET A 77 11.81 -3.82 -11.22
C MET A 77 11.15 -3.35 -9.92
N HIS A 78 11.71 -3.79 -8.79
CA HIS A 78 11.32 -3.28 -7.48
C HIS A 78 11.91 -1.90 -7.24
N MET A 79 11.01 -0.93 -7.01
CA MET A 79 11.38 0.46 -6.77
C MET A 79 10.94 0.89 -5.38
N TYR A 80 11.77 1.72 -4.75
CA TYR A 80 11.55 2.27 -3.42
C TYR A 80 11.36 3.79 -3.49
N ASN A 81 10.53 4.35 -2.62
CA ASN A 81 10.36 5.80 -2.52
C ASN A 81 11.66 6.45 -1.99
N PRO A 82 12.32 7.31 -2.79
CA PRO A 82 13.59 7.92 -2.38
C PRO A 82 13.48 8.80 -1.14
N ASN A 83 12.36 9.53 -0.98
CA ASN A 83 12.16 10.38 0.18
C ASN A 83 12.09 9.56 1.46
N SER A 84 11.25 8.53 1.48
CA SER A 84 11.03 7.69 2.67
C SER A 84 12.30 6.95 3.06
N VAL A 85 12.98 6.33 2.10
CA VAL A 85 14.27 5.65 2.36
C VAL A 85 15.31 6.64 2.89
N SER A 86 15.46 7.82 2.28
CA SER A 86 16.44 8.81 2.71
C SER A 86 16.17 9.34 4.13
N GLN A 87 14.90 9.55 4.47
CA GLN A 87 14.52 9.98 5.82
C GLN A 87 14.76 8.87 6.86
N ALA A 88 14.39 7.62 6.55
CA ALA A 88 14.65 6.48 7.41
C ALA A 88 16.15 6.34 7.71
N MET A 89 17.00 6.41 6.68
CA MET A 89 18.46 6.37 6.84
C MET A 89 18.98 7.54 7.70
N LYS A 90 18.45 8.74 7.47
CA LYS A 90 18.86 9.95 8.19
C LYS A 90 18.52 9.90 9.68
N TYR A 91 17.32 9.41 10.01
CA TYR A 91 16.82 9.40 11.40
C TYR A 91 17.03 8.07 12.11
N HIS A 92 17.55 7.05 11.42
CA HIS A 92 17.68 5.68 11.93
C HIS A 92 16.36 5.13 12.51
N ASP A 93 15.24 5.43 11.84
CA ASP A 93 13.91 5.06 12.28
C ASP A 93 13.02 4.65 11.11
N PHE A 94 12.05 3.76 11.39
CA PHE A 94 11.03 3.31 10.44
C PHE A 94 9.70 3.97 10.78
N ASP A 95 9.34 5.01 10.04
CA ASP A 95 8.06 5.71 10.18
C ASP A 95 7.46 6.05 8.81
N SER A 96 6.23 6.56 8.84
CA SER A 96 5.54 7.08 7.67
C SER A 96 5.95 8.51 7.40
N TYR A 97 6.92 8.69 6.50
CA TYR A 97 7.43 10.00 6.10
C TYR A 97 6.51 10.71 5.10
N TRP A 98 5.54 9.99 4.53
CA TRP A 98 4.49 10.57 3.70
C TRP A 98 3.45 11.38 4.49
N ARG A 99 3.29 11.16 5.79
CA ARG A 99 2.35 11.88 6.65
C ARG A 99 2.58 13.40 6.66
N ASN A 100 3.80 13.83 6.41
CA ASN A 100 4.19 15.25 6.39
C ASN A 100 3.97 15.92 5.03
N THR A 101 3.45 15.20 4.04
CA THR A 101 3.09 15.70 2.72
C THR A 101 1.57 15.86 2.62
N SER A 102 1.08 16.50 1.55
CA SER A 102 -0.36 16.59 1.24
C SER A 102 -1.04 15.24 0.99
N ALA A 103 -0.31 14.15 1.11
CA ALA A 103 -0.68 12.78 0.83
C ALA A 103 -1.94 12.32 1.57
N PHE A 104 -1.99 12.54 2.89
CA PHE A 104 -3.13 12.18 3.71
C PHE A 104 -4.44 12.83 3.22
N GLY A 105 -4.38 14.15 2.93
CA GLY A 105 -5.55 14.88 2.41
C GLY A 105 -6.01 14.34 1.07
N THR A 106 -5.07 13.95 0.21
CA THR A 106 -5.38 13.39 -1.11
C THR A 106 -6.09 12.04 -0.99
N ILE A 107 -5.52 11.08 -0.24
CA ILE A 107 -6.17 9.77 -0.03
C ILE A 107 -7.56 9.95 0.59
N ASN A 108 -7.67 10.78 1.61
CA ASN A 108 -8.95 11.05 2.26
C ASN A 108 -10.00 11.61 1.28
N ASN A 109 -9.61 12.54 0.41
CA ASN A 109 -10.53 13.08 -0.60
C ASN A 109 -11.05 11.99 -1.54
N PHE A 110 -10.20 11.07 -2.02
CA PHE A 110 -10.63 9.96 -2.86
C PHE A 110 -11.55 8.98 -2.12
N ILE A 111 -11.23 8.66 -0.85
CA ILE A 111 -12.08 7.80 -0.01
C ILE A 111 -13.45 8.44 0.21
N MET A 112 -13.51 9.76 0.44
CA MET A 112 -14.75 10.53 0.65
C MET A 112 -15.65 10.59 -0.59
N MET A 113 -15.12 10.39 -1.80
CA MET A 113 -15.94 10.26 -3.00
C MET A 113 -16.88 9.04 -2.97
N ASN A 114 -16.52 8.02 -2.19
CA ASN A 114 -17.35 6.85 -1.85
C ASN A 114 -18.06 6.19 -3.05
N TYR A 115 -17.35 6.07 -4.18
CA TYR A 115 -17.88 5.36 -5.34
C TYR A 115 -18.21 3.90 -5.01
N SER A 116 -19.26 3.38 -5.66
CA SER A 116 -19.68 1.99 -5.46
C SER A 116 -18.54 1.01 -5.74
N GLY A 117 -18.24 0.14 -4.76
CA GLY A 117 -17.14 -0.83 -4.80
C GLY A 117 -15.78 -0.30 -4.34
N LEU A 118 -15.60 1.02 -4.18
CA LEU A 118 -14.32 1.59 -3.77
C LEU A 118 -13.92 1.15 -2.34
N LYS A 119 -14.90 1.06 -1.43
CA LYS A 119 -14.66 0.63 -0.05
C LYS A 119 -14.17 -0.80 0.01
N GLU A 120 -14.82 -1.70 -0.71
CA GLU A 120 -14.44 -3.11 -0.84
C GLU A 120 -13.05 -3.25 -1.42
N ASP A 121 -12.74 -2.50 -2.49
CA ASP A 121 -11.44 -2.52 -3.14
C ASP A 121 -10.31 -2.04 -2.21
N VAL A 122 -10.53 -0.95 -1.47
CA VAL A 122 -9.54 -0.42 -0.51
C VAL A 122 -9.30 -1.43 0.63
N LEU A 123 -10.35 -2.06 1.17
CA LEU A 123 -10.21 -3.06 2.22
C LEU A 123 -9.53 -4.33 1.71
N THR A 124 -9.84 -4.77 0.49
CA THR A 124 -9.15 -5.89 -0.16
C THR A 124 -7.65 -5.59 -0.29
N MET A 125 -7.27 -4.40 -0.76
CA MET A 125 -5.86 -4.02 -0.87
C MET A 125 -5.18 -3.87 0.49
N LEU A 126 -5.86 -3.35 1.51
CA LEU A 126 -5.31 -3.27 2.89
C LEU A 126 -5.09 -4.64 3.51
N SER A 127 -5.88 -5.65 3.13
CA SER A 127 -5.66 -7.04 3.56
C SER A 127 -4.58 -7.77 2.75
N GLY A 128 -3.89 -7.07 1.84
CA GLY A 128 -2.81 -7.61 1.00
C GLY A 128 -3.27 -8.20 -0.32
N GLY A 129 -4.55 -8.04 -0.68
CA GLY A 129 -5.09 -8.44 -1.98
C GLY A 129 -4.77 -7.43 -3.08
N LYS A 130 -5.14 -7.82 -4.31
CA LYS A 130 -5.07 -6.97 -5.50
C LYS A 130 -6.47 -6.80 -6.09
N VAL A 131 -6.75 -5.66 -6.69
CA VAL A 131 -8.04 -5.35 -7.30
C VAL A 131 -7.87 -4.94 -8.75
N MET A 132 -8.71 -5.46 -9.63
CA MET A 132 -8.69 -5.09 -11.05
C MET A 132 -9.10 -3.63 -11.21
N VAL A 133 -8.36 -2.91 -12.07
CA VAL A 133 -8.60 -1.49 -12.38
C VAL A 133 -8.53 -1.27 -13.88
N ASP A 134 -9.57 -0.67 -14.44
CA ASP A 134 -9.54 -0.14 -15.79
C ASP A 134 -8.87 1.25 -15.80
N THR A 135 -7.62 1.28 -16.24
CA THR A 135 -6.82 2.50 -16.30
C THR A 135 -7.00 3.31 -17.59
N GLU A 136 -7.75 2.80 -18.57
CA GLU A 136 -7.87 3.43 -19.89
C GLU A 136 -8.87 4.60 -19.89
N CYS A 137 -9.92 4.51 -19.05
CA CYS A 137 -11.00 5.49 -19.01
C CYS A 137 -10.58 6.82 -18.36
N PHE A 138 -9.57 6.83 -17.49
CA PHE A 138 -9.13 8.03 -16.78
C PHE A 138 -8.53 9.08 -17.73
N GLN A 139 -9.02 10.32 -17.63
CA GLN A 139 -8.64 11.43 -18.50
C GLN A 139 -7.43 12.23 -18.01
N ASN A 140 -6.72 11.73 -17.01
CA ASN A 140 -5.58 12.40 -16.36
C ASN A 140 -5.97 13.77 -15.72
N ASP A 141 -7.21 13.93 -15.31
CA ASP A 141 -7.72 15.13 -14.66
C ASP A 141 -8.36 14.81 -13.30
N LEU A 142 -7.76 15.34 -12.25
CA LEU A 142 -8.26 15.15 -10.87
C LEU A 142 -9.60 15.85 -10.61
N ALA A 143 -10.00 16.78 -11.47
CA ALA A 143 -11.31 17.44 -11.38
C ALA A 143 -12.43 16.62 -12.06
N GLU A 144 -12.09 15.65 -12.89
CA GLU A 144 -13.01 14.81 -13.66
C GLU A 144 -12.92 13.33 -13.23
N ILE A 145 -13.10 13.07 -11.93
CA ILE A 145 -13.17 11.72 -11.37
C ILE A 145 -14.65 11.33 -11.30
N HIS A 146 -15.05 10.28 -12.02
CA HIS A 146 -16.45 9.88 -12.15
C HIS A 146 -16.71 8.43 -11.71
N SER A 147 -15.66 7.65 -11.48
CA SER A 147 -15.74 6.24 -11.13
C SER A 147 -14.71 5.84 -10.10
N LYS A 148 -14.85 4.63 -9.53
CA LYS A 148 -13.82 4.04 -8.67
C LYS A 148 -12.51 3.80 -9.44
N ASP A 149 -12.61 3.41 -10.71
CA ASP A 149 -11.45 3.13 -11.55
C ASP A 149 -10.66 4.40 -11.86
N ASP A 150 -11.34 5.54 -12.08
CA ASP A 150 -10.68 6.84 -12.19
C ASP A 150 -9.96 7.20 -10.89
N ALA A 151 -10.61 7.01 -9.74
CA ALA A 151 -10.03 7.29 -8.42
C ALA A 151 -8.80 6.41 -8.16
N LEU A 152 -8.88 5.11 -8.43
CA LEU A 152 -7.78 4.17 -8.26
C LEU A 152 -6.63 4.48 -9.24
N THR A 153 -6.93 4.80 -10.50
CA THR A 153 -5.92 5.18 -11.51
C THR A 153 -5.21 6.47 -11.12
N ALA A 154 -5.93 7.47 -10.63
CA ALA A 154 -5.33 8.69 -10.11
C ALA A 154 -4.39 8.39 -8.92
N LEU A 155 -4.79 7.51 -7.99
CA LEU A 155 -3.93 7.08 -6.88
C LEU A 155 -2.68 6.32 -7.33
N ILE A 156 -2.76 5.55 -8.42
CA ILE A 156 -1.58 4.91 -9.05
C ILE A 156 -0.62 5.98 -9.59
N HIS A 157 -1.11 6.94 -10.36
CA HIS A 157 -0.26 8.01 -10.92
C HIS A 157 0.37 8.88 -9.83
N LEU A 158 -0.34 9.13 -8.74
CA LEU A 158 0.15 9.86 -7.58
C LEU A 158 1.13 9.04 -6.71
N GLY A 159 1.31 7.74 -7.00
CA GLY A 159 2.20 6.86 -6.26
C GLY A 159 1.63 6.35 -4.94
N TYR A 160 0.32 6.45 -4.70
CA TYR A 160 -0.33 5.86 -3.52
C TYR A 160 -0.68 4.39 -3.69
N LEU A 161 -0.76 3.92 -4.93
CA LEU A 161 -0.98 2.52 -5.25
C LEU A 161 0.12 2.03 -6.19
N GLY A 162 0.50 0.76 -6.04
CA GLY A 162 1.23 0.01 -7.04
C GLY A 162 0.28 -0.53 -8.10
N TYR A 163 0.80 -0.84 -9.28
CA TYR A 163 0.04 -1.43 -10.37
C TYR A 163 0.79 -2.62 -10.97
N ASP A 164 0.09 -3.71 -11.15
CA ASP A 164 0.58 -4.91 -11.78
C ASP A 164 -0.02 -4.99 -13.20
N ALA A 165 0.79 -4.67 -14.19
CA ALA A 165 0.35 -4.60 -15.58
C ALA A 165 0.01 -5.98 -16.18
N ASP A 166 0.57 -7.07 -15.63
CA ASP A 166 0.32 -8.43 -16.14
C ASP A 166 -1.09 -8.90 -15.81
N ILE A 167 -1.64 -8.46 -14.68
CA ILE A 167 -2.98 -8.82 -14.22
C ILE A 167 -3.92 -7.62 -14.08
N LEU A 168 -3.53 -6.46 -14.62
CA LEU A 168 -4.30 -5.20 -14.63
C LEU A 168 -4.86 -4.84 -13.25
N SER A 169 -4.04 -4.96 -12.21
CA SER A 169 -4.52 -4.83 -10.84
C SER A 169 -3.71 -3.83 -10.02
N ALA A 170 -4.42 -3.03 -9.22
CA ALA A 170 -3.86 -2.15 -8.22
C ALA A 170 -3.67 -2.87 -6.87
N TYR A 171 -2.72 -2.40 -6.09
CA TYR A 171 -2.45 -2.90 -4.75
C TYR A 171 -1.77 -1.83 -3.89
N ILE A 172 -1.83 -1.98 -2.57
CA ILE A 172 -1.08 -1.14 -1.65
C ILE A 172 0.37 -1.63 -1.60
N PRO A 173 1.36 -0.78 -1.97
CA PRO A 173 2.71 -1.26 -2.23
C PRO A 173 3.48 -1.65 -0.97
N ASN A 174 3.25 -0.98 0.17
CA ASN A 174 4.06 -1.16 1.36
C ASN A 174 3.34 -0.71 2.64
N TYR A 175 3.99 -0.96 3.78
CA TYR A 175 3.42 -0.66 5.08
C TYR A 175 3.25 0.85 5.35
N GLU A 176 4.15 1.69 4.85
CA GLU A 176 4.04 3.15 4.97
C GLU A 176 2.74 3.66 4.33
N VAL A 177 2.47 3.24 3.11
CA VAL A 177 1.25 3.62 2.37
C VAL A 177 0.00 3.01 3.04
N ALA A 178 0.07 1.75 3.48
CA ALA A 178 -1.02 1.12 4.22
C ALA A 178 -1.40 1.92 5.48
N LYS A 179 -0.41 2.41 6.25
CA LYS A 179 -0.66 3.32 7.40
C LYS A 179 -1.32 4.63 6.98
N ALA A 180 -0.98 5.18 5.81
CA ALA A 180 -1.61 6.39 5.31
C ALA A 180 -3.10 6.15 4.98
N PHE A 181 -3.43 5.05 4.30
CA PHE A 181 -4.82 4.64 4.07
C PHE A 181 -5.58 4.41 5.38
N GLN A 182 -4.98 3.67 6.32
CA GLN A 182 -5.59 3.45 7.64
C GLN A 182 -5.89 4.77 8.37
N SER A 183 -4.97 5.72 8.31
CA SER A 183 -5.16 7.02 8.95
C SER A 183 -6.30 7.82 8.28
N ALA A 184 -6.41 7.76 6.96
CA ALA A 184 -7.50 8.36 6.21
C ALA A 184 -8.86 7.72 6.56
N LEU A 185 -8.90 6.38 6.71
CA LEU A 185 -10.11 5.66 7.10
C LEU A 185 -10.60 6.02 8.52
N LYS A 186 -9.71 6.34 9.44
CA LYS A 186 -10.07 6.77 10.81
C LYS A 186 -10.83 8.10 10.83
N THR A 187 -10.63 8.95 9.85
CA THR A 187 -11.25 10.30 9.77
C THR A 187 -12.42 10.36 8.77
N GLY A 188 -12.59 9.32 7.97
CA GLY A 188 -13.59 9.24 6.91
C GLY A 188 -15.00 8.86 7.38
N GLU A 189 -15.91 8.72 6.41
CA GLU A 189 -17.32 8.34 6.64
C GLU A 189 -17.50 6.85 6.99
N TRP A 190 -16.48 6.02 6.83
CA TRP A 190 -16.56 4.58 7.06
C TRP A 190 -16.40 4.25 8.56
N LYS A 191 -17.39 4.68 9.35
CA LYS A 191 -17.34 4.64 10.83
C LYS A 191 -17.08 3.25 11.41
N ASP A 192 -17.65 2.21 10.81
CA ASP A 192 -17.51 0.82 11.28
C ASP A 192 -16.05 0.34 11.10
N VAL A 193 -15.48 0.63 9.93
CA VAL A 193 -14.07 0.34 9.64
C VAL A 193 -13.15 1.13 10.57
N ALA A 194 -13.41 2.43 10.76
CA ALA A 194 -12.63 3.26 11.67
C ALA A 194 -12.67 2.73 13.12
N ALA A 195 -13.84 2.30 13.58
CA ALA A 195 -14.01 1.71 14.91
C ALA A 195 -13.20 0.40 15.06
N SER A 196 -13.21 -0.48 14.07
CA SER A 196 -12.42 -1.71 14.08
C SER A 196 -10.91 -1.42 14.06
N ILE A 197 -10.45 -0.54 13.18
CA ILE A 197 -9.03 -0.14 13.09
C ILE A 197 -8.52 0.46 14.42
N SER A 198 -9.34 1.23 15.13
CA SER A 198 -8.95 1.83 16.41
C SER A 198 -8.72 0.79 17.52
N LYS A 199 -9.18 -0.44 17.33
CA LYS A 199 -9.04 -1.56 18.27
C LYS A 199 -7.83 -2.45 18.03
N CYS A 200 -7.12 -2.29 16.88
CA CYS A 200 -6.00 -3.16 16.52
C CYS A 200 -4.90 -3.24 17.59
N ASP A 201 -4.49 -2.10 18.17
CA ASP A 201 -3.50 -2.09 19.25
C ASP A 201 -4.00 -2.81 20.50
N THR A 202 -5.27 -2.62 20.84
CA THR A 202 -5.89 -3.29 22.00
C THR A 202 -5.94 -4.80 21.78
N LEU A 203 -6.28 -5.25 20.57
CA LEU A 203 -6.28 -6.68 20.21
C LEU A 203 -4.88 -7.28 20.32
N LEU A 204 -3.87 -6.62 19.74
CA LEU A 204 -2.48 -7.09 19.82
C LEU A 204 -2.03 -7.25 21.28
N MET A 205 -2.30 -6.26 22.11
CA MET A 205 -1.95 -6.33 23.54
C MET A 205 -2.73 -7.40 24.29
N ALA A 206 -4.02 -7.58 23.99
CA ALA A 206 -4.83 -8.66 24.57
C ALA A 206 -4.28 -10.05 24.20
N THR A 207 -3.85 -10.23 22.94
CA THR A 207 -3.25 -11.47 22.47
C THR A 207 -1.93 -11.76 23.18
N ILE A 208 -1.04 -10.79 23.28
CA ILE A 208 0.26 -10.92 23.97
C ILE A 208 0.05 -11.25 25.45
N SER A 209 -0.95 -10.68 26.10
CA SER A 209 -1.26 -10.92 27.52
C SER A 209 -2.07 -12.20 27.77
N GLY A 210 -2.50 -12.92 26.74
CA GLY A 210 -3.31 -14.12 26.86
C GLY A 210 -4.76 -13.87 27.31
N ASN A 211 -5.29 -12.67 27.12
CA ASN A 211 -6.69 -12.34 27.45
C ASN A 211 -7.64 -12.86 26.36
N THR A 212 -8.00 -14.14 26.47
CA THR A 212 -8.78 -14.85 25.45
C THR A 212 -10.17 -14.27 25.23
N GLU A 213 -10.83 -13.80 26.30
CA GLU A 213 -12.17 -13.19 26.21
C GLU A 213 -12.12 -11.90 25.38
N LYS A 214 -11.12 -11.04 25.67
CA LYS A 214 -10.96 -9.79 24.93
C LYS A 214 -10.51 -10.01 23.49
N VAL A 215 -9.69 -11.02 23.22
CA VAL A 215 -9.31 -11.44 21.88
C VAL A 215 -10.55 -11.88 21.11
N ALA A 216 -11.38 -12.76 21.68
CA ALA A 216 -12.60 -13.24 21.03
C ALA A 216 -13.56 -12.07 20.68
N GLU A 217 -13.85 -11.19 21.66
CA GLU A 217 -14.69 -9.99 21.45
C GLU A 217 -14.20 -9.12 20.29
N LEU A 218 -12.88 -8.86 20.23
CA LEU A 218 -12.32 -7.96 19.24
C LEU A 218 -12.19 -8.61 17.84
N ILE A 219 -11.94 -9.92 17.78
CA ILE A 219 -11.96 -10.67 16.52
C ILE A 219 -13.38 -10.75 15.97
N GLU A 220 -14.40 -11.03 16.81
CA GLU A 220 -15.80 -11.03 16.41
C GLU A 220 -16.20 -9.66 15.85
N LEU A 221 -15.87 -8.56 16.51
CA LEU A 221 -16.11 -7.21 16.00
C LEU A 221 -15.46 -6.98 14.62
N ALA A 222 -14.21 -7.39 14.45
CA ALA A 222 -13.51 -7.28 13.19
C ALA A 222 -14.16 -8.15 12.11
N HIS A 223 -14.52 -9.39 12.46
CA HIS A 223 -15.20 -10.31 11.57
C HIS A 223 -16.53 -9.73 11.06
N ASP A 224 -17.40 -9.27 11.96
CA ASP A 224 -18.69 -8.68 11.60
C ASP A 224 -18.52 -7.45 10.71
N THR A 225 -17.52 -6.60 11.02
CA THR A 225 -17.24 -5.41 10.22
C THR A 225 -16.79 -5.75 8.81
N TYR A 226 -15.80 -6.62 8.67
CA TYR A 226 -15.14 -6.84 7.38
C TYR A 226 -15.87 -7.87 6.52
N THR A 227 -16.47 -8.90 7.11
CA THR A 227 -17.23 -9.91 6.36
C THR A 227 -18.47 -9.30 5.70
N SER A 228 -19.14 -8.37 6.38
CA SER A 228 -20.30 -7.67 5.81
C SER A 228 -19.95 -6.84 4.57
N ILE A 229 -18.72 -6.34 4.50
CA ILE A 229 -18.22 -5.52 3.40
C ILE A 229 -17.66 -6.39 2.28
N LEU A 230 -16.79 -7.34 2.62
CA LEU A 230 -16.06 -8.17 1.65
C LEU A 230 -16.94 -9.28 1.04
N LYS A 231 -18.14 -9.54 1.59
CA LYS A 231 -19.11 -10.54 1.11
C LYS A 231 -18.55 -11.96 0.99
N TYR A 232 -17.61 -12.32 1.85
CA TYR A 232 -16.98 -13.64 1.85
C TYR A 232 -17.37 -14.44 3.10
N ASN A 233 -17.32 -15.77 2.99
CA ASN A 233 -17.55 -16.73 4.08
C ASN A 233 -16.61 -17.94 3.95
N ASP A 234 -15.35 -17.74 3.55
CA ASP A 234 -14.36 -18.78 3.39
C ASP A 234 -13.07 -18.51 4.19
N GLU A 235 -12.14 -19.44 4.18
CA GLU A 235 -10.86 -19.36 4.91
C GLU A 235 -10.02 -18.16 4.48
N ASN A 236 -10.06 -17.77 3.20
CA ASN A 236 -9.39 -16.58 2.70
C ASN A 236 -9.96 -15.31 3.32
N SER A 237 -11.25 -15.27 3.57
CA SER A 237 -11.95 -14.16 4.24
C SER A 237 -11.48 -14.01 5.67
N LEU A 238 -11.36 -15.10 6.41
CA LEU A 238 -10.88 -15.07 7.80
C LEU A 238 -9.44 -14.59 7.85
N SER A 239 -8.60 -15.01 6.91
CA SER A 239 -7.25 -14.51 6.76
C SER A 239 -7.21 -13.00 6.49
N CYS A 240 -8.11 -12.46 5.65
CA CYS A 240 -8.25 -11.02 5.42
C CYS A 240 -8.70 -10.29 6.70
N VAL A 241 -9.71 -10.81 7.41
CA VAL A 241 -10.19 -10.26 8.69
C VAL A 241 -9.06 -10.17 9.70
N LEU A 242 -8.26 -11.24 9.86
CA LEU A 242 -7.11 -11.24 10.79
C LEU A 242 -6.03 -10.27 10.37
N THR A 243 -5.71 -10.16 9.08
CA THR A 243 -4.75 -9.17 8.57
C THR A 243 -5.18 -7.76 8.96
N MET A 244 -6.46 -7.44 8.83
CA MET A 244 -7.01 -6.14 9.22
C MET A 244 -7.09 -5.96 10.74
N ALA A 245 -7.44 -6.99 11.49
CA ALA A 245 -7.53 -6.95 12.94
C ALA A 245 -6.16 -6.74 13.62
N TYR A 246 -5.11 -7.34 13.08
CA TYR A 246 -3.73 -7.18 13.54
C TYR A 246 -2.93 -6.17 12.71
N PHE A 247 -3.59 -5.21 12.09
CA PHE A 247 -2.96 -4.25 11.17
C PHE A 247 -1.78 -3.48 11.79
N THR A 248 -1.76 -3.24 13.09
CA THR A 248 -0.68 -2.52 13.77
C THR A 248 0.51 -3.42 14.15
N ALA A 249 0.33 -4.74 14.09
CA ALA A 249 1.37 -5.70 14.46
C ALA A 249 2.68 -5.56 13.64
N PRO A 250 2.70 -5.21 12.34
CA PRO A 250 3.92 -5.00 11.58
C PRO A 250 4.88 -3.94 12.15
N ALA A 251 4.41 -3.05 13.01
CA ALA A 251 5.29 -2.12 13.73
C ALA A 251 6.28 -2.85 14.67
N TYR A 252 5.94 -4.05 15.14
CA TYR A 252 6.70 -4.81 16.14
C TYR A 252 7.08 -6.22 15.66
N TYR A 253 6.40 -6.73 14.64
CA TYR A 253 6.55 -8.09 14.17
C TYR A 253 6.78 -8.15 12.66
N THR A 254 7.57 -9.10 12.22
CA THR A 254 7.49 -9.62 10.85
C THR A 254 6.37 -10.64 10.81
N ILE A 255 5.37 -10.42 9.97
CA ILE A 255 4.23 -11.32 9.82
C ILE A 255 4.45 -12.18 8.59
N ILE A 256 4.48 -13.51 8.80
CA ILE A 256 4.60 -14.48 7.71
C ILE A 256 3.27 -15.23 7.64
N ARG A 257 2.66 -15.23 6.46
CA ARG A 257 1.44 -15.99 6.17
C ARG A 257 1.81 -17.29 5.48
N GLU A 258 1.04 -18.35 5.75
CA GLU A 258 1.22 -19.67 5.13
C GLU A 258 2.67 -20.16 5.24
N MET A 259 3.26 -20.00 6.42
CA MET A 259 4.64 -20.44 6.65
C MET A 259 4.73 -21.96 6.65
N PRO A 260 5.60 -22.58 5.82
CA PRO A 260 5.79 -24.03 5.85
C PRO A 260 6.20 -24.52 7.23
N ALA A 261 5.43 -25.42 7.83
CA ALA A 261 5.65 -25.99 9.16
C ALA A 261 5.49 -27.52 9.14
N GLY A 262 6.59 -28.22 8.94
CA GLY A 262 6.62 -29.69 8.90
C GLY A 262 5.79 -30.27 7.73
N LYS A 263 4.63 -30.88 8.01
CA LYS A 263 3.74 -31.47 7.00
C LYS A 263 2.63 -30.56 6.54
N GLY A 264 2.55 -29.32 7.04
CA GLY A 264 1.52 -28.35 6.75
C GLY A 264 2.07 -26.93 6.70
N PHE A 265 1.17 -25.97 6.86
CA PHE A 265 1.48 -24.55 6.90
C PHE A 265 0.90 -23.95 8.18
N ALA A 266 1.62 -23.02 8.79
CA ALA A 266 1.07 -22.16 9.82
C ALA A 266 0.41 -20.95 9.15
N ASP A 267 -0.86 -20.68 9.46
CA ASP A 267 -1.62 -19.62 8.78
C ASP A 267 -1.00 -18.24 8.99
N PHE A 268 -0.63 -17.92 10.24
CA PHE A 268 0.09 -16.70 10.58
C PHE A 268 1.20 -16.97 11.60
N VAL A 269 2.39 -16.43 11.33
CA VAL A 269 3.51 -16.42 12.26
C VAL A 269 3.94 -14.98 12.49
N PHE A 270 3.97 -14.56 13.75
CA PHE A 270 4.42 -13.25 14.20
C PHE A 270 5.81 -13.40 14.81
N LEU A 271 6.84 -12.97 14.10
CA LEU A 271 8.22 -13.00 14.57
C LEU A 271 8.60 -11.62 15.14
N PRO A 272 8.99 -11.52 16.41
CA PRO A 272 9.35 -10.23 17.02
C PRO A 272 10.55 -9.61 16.29
N ARG A 273 10.47 -8.31 16.01
CA ARG A 273 11.58 -7.50 15.49
C ARG A 273 12.51 -7.06 16.63
N ALA A 274 13.68 -6.53 16.29
CA ALA A 274 14.64 -6.02 17.26
C ALA A 274 14.03 -4.95 18.20
N ASN A 275 13.12 -4.14 17.68
CA ASN A 275 12.40 -3.10 18.45
C ASN A 275 11.16 -3.61 19.19
N ALA A 276 10.86 -4.90 19.13
CA ALA A 276 9.66 -5.49 19.77
C ALA A 276 9.77 -5.58 21.30
N GLY A 277 10.97 -5.37 21.87
CA GLY A 277 11.21 -5.58 23.32
C GLY A 277 11.00 -7.04 23.70
N ASN A 278 10.31 -7.29 24.82
CA ASN A 278 10.06 -8.66 25.32
C ASN A 278 8.79 -9.31 24.76
N ARG A 279 8.30 -8.88 23.61
CA ARG A 279 7.10 -9.47 22.99
C ARG A 279 7.42 -10.89 22.50
N PRO A 280 6.52 -11.89 22.77
CA PRO A 280 6.74 -13.27 22.34
C PRO A 280 6.53 -13.44 20.84
N ALA A 281 7.17 -14.44 20.23
CA ALA A 281 6.74 -14.97 18.95
C ALA A 281 5.38 -15.66 19.11
N MET A 282 4.51 -15.53 18.08
CA MET A 282 3.16 -16.11 18.12
C MET A 282 2.89 -16.89 16.85
N ILE A 283 2.18 -17.99 16.96
CA ILE A 283 1.64 -18.75 15.83
C ILE A 283 0.12 -18.77 15.98
N VAL A 284 -0.57 -18.43 14.90
CA VAL A 284 -2.03 -18.47 14.83
C VAL A 284 -2.44 -19.46 13.78
N GLU A 285 -3.26 -20.42 14.17
CA GLU A 285 -3.88 -21.44 13.31
C GLU A 285 -5.37 -21.14 13.20
N LEU A 286 -5.88 -21.14 11.98
CA LEU A 286 -7.31 -20.99 11.69
C LEU A 286 -7.94 -22.36 11.65
N LYS A 287 -9.02 -22.55 12.38
CA LYS A 287 -9.81 -23.79 12.34
C LYS A 287 -11.26 -23.45 12.00
N SER A 288 -11.75 -24.03 10.92
CA SER A 288 -13.16 -24.01 10.54
C SER A 288 -14.01 -24.87 11.47
#